data_9dc2abe662e648a81069442b54edfc1e
#
_entry.id   9dc2abe662e648a81069442b54edfc1e
#
_cell.length_a   1.000
_cell.length_b   1.000
_cell.length_c   1.000
_cell.angle_alpha   90.00
_cell.angle_beta   90.00
_cell.angle_gamma   90.00
#
_symmetry.space_group_name_H-M   'P 1'
#
loop_
_entity.id
_entity.type
_entity.pdbx_description
1 polymer ?
#
loop_
_entity_poly.entity_id
_entity_poly.type
_entity_poly.pdbx_seq_one_letter_code
_entity_poly.pdbx_strand_id
1 'polypeptide(L)'
;MARTKPRPARPAGADAPHTSAHILDVAERLAQTRGFNGFSYADIAAELGISKASLHYHFPSKAELGRALIDRYSEVFAAALDQIERRGAPAPAQLEHYVALYAAVLKRGRICLCGMLAAEYTTLPTGMQGAIRAFFDLNERWLSRVLETGRAHGTLAFDGPARDAARIITSALEGAMLLARPFGGGTRFAAAAERLLREFAPPPVATTPARYATARRSRKASQPRAMR
;
A
#
# COMPACT_ATOMS: atom_id res chain seq x y z
N MET A 1 5.40 -70.90 -9.89
CA MET A 1 4.51 -69.88 -9.30
C MET A 1 5.32 -68.58 -9.14
N ALA A 2 5.16 -67.65 -10.04
CA ALA A 2 5.86 -66.35 -10.03
C ALA A 2 5.09 -65.34 -9.16
N ARG A 3 5.71 -64.82 -8.08
CA ARG A 3 5.17 -63.78 -7.21
C ARG A 3 5.26 -62.43 -7.90
N THR A 4 4.17 -61.91 -8.36
CA THR A 4 4.04 -60.54 -8.89
C THR A 4 4.23 -59.52 -7.75
N LYS A 5 5.29 -58.67 -7.84
CA LYS A 5 5.48 -57.53 -6.92
C LYS A 5 4.34 -56.53 -7.10
N PRO A 6 3.72 -56.01 -6.01
CA PRO A 6 2.74 -54.97 -6.11
C PRO A 6 3.41 -53.71 -6.63
N ARG A 7 2.78 -53.07 -7.62
CA ARG A 7 3.12 -51.78 -8.18
C ARG A 7 2.90 -50.70 -7.08
N PRO A 8 3.86 -49.77 -6.81
CA PRO A 8 3.67 -48.77 -5.81
C PRO A 8 2.45 -47.89 -6.18
N ALA A 9 1.58 -47.68 -5.20
CA ALA A 9 0.42 -46.83 -5.34
C ALA A 9 0.86 -45.40 -5.70
N ARG A 10 0.28 -44.87 -6.76
CA ARG A 10 0.41 -43.47 -7.20
C ARG A 10 -0.09 -42.61 -6.06
N PRO A 11 0.67 -41.61 -5.53
CA PRO A 11 0.13 -40.71 -4.53
C PRO A 11 -1.12 -40.04 -5.11
N ALA A 12 -2.21 -40.08 -4.35
CA ALA A 12 -3.47 -39.43 -4.68
C ALA A 12 -3.19 -37.98 -5.06
N GLY A 13 -3.66 -37.57 -6.24
CA GLY A 13 -3.50 -36.21 -6.73
C GLY A 13 -4.14 -35.22 -5.78
N ALA A 14 -3.32 -34.53 -4.98
CA ALA A 14 -3.72 -33.31 -4.36
C ALA A 14 -4.07 -32.30 -5.50
N ASP A 15 -5.22 -31.70 -5.43
CA ASP A 15 -5.73 -30.75 -6.42
C ASP A 15 -4.66 -29.72 -6.81
N ALA A 16 -4.14 -29.81 -8.04
CA ALA A 16 -3.05 -28.98 -8.52
C ALA A 16 -3.26 -27.44 -8.33
N PRO A 17 -4.47 -26.87 -8.49
CA PRO A 17 -4.74 -25.47 -8.24
C PRO A 17 -4.56 -25.04 -6.77
N HIS A 18 -4.97 -25.88 -5.83
CA HIS A 18 -4.85 -25.59 -4.39
C HIS A 18 -3.38 -25.59 -3.93
N THR A 19 -2.56 -26.48 -4.48
CA THR A 19 -1.14 -26.58 -4.12
C THR A 19 -0.35 -25.35 -4.61
N SER A 20 -0.59 -24.87 -5.82
CA SER A 20 0.05 -23.64 -6.35
C SER A 20 -0.28 -22.41 -5.50
N ALA A 21 -1.53 -22.22 -5.12
CA ALA A 21 -1.94 -21.12 -4.25
C ALA A 21 -1.26 -21.18 -2.88
N HIS A 22 -1.21 -22.37 -2.26
CA HIS A 22 -0.55 -22.55 -0.95
C HIS A 22 0.97 -22.31 -1.04
N ILE A 23 1.62 -22.71 -2.14
CA ILE A 23 3.03 -22.40 -2.37
C ILE A 23 3.24 -20.88 -2.40
N LEU A 24 2.39 -20.16 -3.15
CA LEU A 24 2.45 -18.70 -3.22
C LEU A 24 2.19 -18.04 -1.86
N ASP A 25 1.27 -18.56 -1.05
CA ASP A 25 0.97 -18.01 0.28
C ASP A 25 2.17 -18.10 1.23
N VAL A 26 2.82 -19.27 1.26
CA VAL A 26 4.02 -19.48 2.08
C VAL A 26 5.18 -18.65 1.55
N ALA A 27 5.42 -18.66 0.24
CA ALA A 27 6.50 -17.90 -0.37
C ALA A 27 6.35 -16.39 -0.19
N GLU A 28 5.12 -15.85 -0.30
CA GLU A 28 4.82 -14.44 -0.04
C GLU A 28 5.17 -14.07 1.39
N ARG A 29 4.72 -14.85 2.36
CA ARG A 29 5.03 -14.63 3.77
C ARG A 29 6.53 -14.67 4.05
N LEU A 30 7.24 -15.65 3.48
CA LEU A 30 8.68 -15.75 3.61
C LEU A 30 9.40 -14.56 2.99
N ALA A 31 9.02 -14.14 1.80
CA ALA A 31 9.58 -12.96 1.14
C ALA A 31 9.32 -11.68 1.95
N GLN A 32 8.11 -11.49 2.48
CA GLN A 32 7.75 -10.32 3.29
C GLN A 32 8.43 -10.28 4.67
N THR A 33 8.89 -11.41 5.19
CA THR A 33 9.51 -11.49 6.52
C THR A 33 11.02 -11.65 6.49
N ARG A 34 11.58 -12.35 5.49
CA ARG A 34 13.01 -12.70 5.40
C ARG A 34 13.71 -12.09 4.18
N GLY A 35 12.97 -11.53 3.22
CA GLY A 35 13.47 -11.18 1.90
C GLY A 35 13.43 -12.38 0.93
N PHE A 36 13.51 -12.08 -0.36
CA PHE A 36 13.45 -13.13 -1.40
C PHE A 36 14.69 -14.04 -1.37
N ASN A 37 15.85 -13.45 -1.12
CA ASN A 37 17.09 -14.23 -0.99
C ASN A 37 17.18 -15.00 0.35
N GLY A 38 16.37 -14.66 1.34
CA GLY A 38 16.38 -15.24 2.69
C GLY A 38 15.59 -16.56 2.85
N PHE A 39 15.08 -17.17 1.76
CA PHE A 39 14.43 -18.47 1.79
C PHE A 39 14.72 -19.29 0.52
N SER A 40 14.48 -20.59 0.62
CA SER A 40 14.69 -21.58 -0.46
C SER A 40 13.43 -22.41 -0.69
N TYR A 41 13.44 -23.22 -1.75
CA TYR A 41 12.41 -24.23 -1.98
C TYR A 41 12.33 -25.28 -0.85
N ALA A 42 13.45 -25.53 -0.15
CA ALA A 42 13.43 -26.42 1.00
C ALA A 42 12.58 -25.87 2.15
N ASP A 43 12.62 -24.56 2.38
CA ASP A 43 11.82 -23.91 3.43
C ASP A 43 10.33 -24.01 3.13
N ILE A 44 9.93 -23.78 1.87
CA ILE A 44 8.53 -23.91 1.45
C ILE A 44 8.07 -25.38 1.52
N ALA A 45 8.90 -26.30 1.02
CA ALA A 45 8.60 -27.73 1.02
C ALA A 45 8.41 -28.28 2.43
N ALA A 46 9.28 -27.89 3.37
CA ALA A 46 9.19 -28.29 4.76
C ALA A 46 7.90 -27.77 5.44
N GLU A 47 7.52 -26.52 5.17
CA GLU A 47 6.31 -25.93 5.76
C GLU A 47 5.03 -26.57 5.22
N LEU A 48 4.98 -26.88 3.92
CA LEU A 48 3.79 -27.46 3.28
C LEU A 48 3.73 -29.00 3.41
N GLY A 49 4.80 -29.64 3.87
CA GLY A 49 4.88 -31.11 3.90
C GLY A 49 4.89 -31.77 2.51
N ILE A 50 5.41 -31.06 1.49
CA ILE A 50 5.49 -31.55 0.10
C ILE A 50 6.94 -31.78 -0.34
N SER A 51 7.12 -32.50 -1.44
CA SER A 51 8.46 -32.73 -2.00
C SER A 51 8.95 -31.50 -2.78
N LYS A 52 10.28 -31.30 -2.86
CA LYS A 52 10.87 -30.29 -3.77
C LYS A 52 10.50 -30.54 -5.23
N ALA A 53 10.32 -31.79 -5.64
CA ALA A 53 9.86 -32.12 -6.98
C ALA A 53 8.47 -31.60 -7.29
N SER A 54 7.56 -31.63 -6.30
CA SER A 54 6.22 -31.01 -6.42
C SER A 54 6.32 -29.50 -6.59
N LEU A 55 7.22 -28.83 -5.86
CA LEU A 55 7.47 -27.40 -6.03
C LEU A 55 7.97 -27.06 -7.44
N HIS A 56 8.97 -27.80 -7.92
CA HIS A 56 9.52 -27.61 -9.27
C HIS A 56 8.50 -27.92 -10.39
N TYR A 57 7.52 -28.77 -10.12
CA TYR A 57 6.41 -29.01 -11.04
C TYR A 57 5.54 -27.76 -11.22
N HIS A 58 5.25 -27.02 -10.13
CA HIS A 58 4.45 -25.81 -10.18
C HIS A 58 5.26 -24.57 -10.58
N PHE A 59 6.47 -24.45 -10.08
CA PHE A 59 7.38 -23.33 -10.33
C PHE A 59 8.78 -23.88 -10.64
N PRO A 60 9.11 -24.06 -11.93
CA PRO A 60 10.37 -24.65 -12.36
C PRO A 60 11.62 -23.96 -11.81
N SER A 61 11.54 -22.63 -11.55
CA SER A 61 12.62 -21.85 -10.97
C SER A 61 12.12 -20.90 -9.88
N LYS A 62 13.02 -20.50 -8.98
CA LYS A 62 12.73 -19.48 -7.98
C LYS A 62 12.40 -18.11 -8.61
N ALA A 63 12.96 -17.83 -9.80
CA ALA A 63 12.64 -16.64 -10.58
C ALA A 63 11.17 -16.62 -11.04
N GLU A 64 10.66 -17.77 -11.53
CA GLU A 64 9.25 -17.90 -11.92
C GLU A 64 8.32 -17.82 -10.73
N LEU A 65 8.66 -18.45 -9.61
CA LEU A 65 7.95 -18.27 -8.35
C LEU A 65 7.90 -16.80 -7.93
N GLY A 66 9.05 -16.10 -7.97
CA GLY A 66 9.14 -14.69 -7.61
C GLY A 66 8.32 -13.80 -8.53
N ARG A 67 8.30 -14.08 -9.83
CA ARG A 67 7.46 -13.36 -10.79
C ARG A 67 5.97 -13.57 -10.50
N ALA A 68 5.54 -14.82 -10.30
CA ALA A 68 4.16 -15.14 -9.96
C ALA A 68 3.71 -14.50 -8.64
N LEU A 69 4.60 -14.40 -7.65
CA LEU A 69 4.34 -13.68 -6.40
C LEU A 69 4.04 -12.20 -6.64
N ILE A 70 4.87 -11.52 -7.44
CA ILE A 70 4.71 -10.09 -7.72
C ILE A 70 3.43 -9.87 -8.53
N ASP A 71 3.14 -10.71 -9.52
CA ASP A 71 1.94 -10.60 -10.34
C ASP A 71 0.67 -10.74 -9.47
N ARG A 72 0.58 -11.81 -8.66
CA ARG A 72 -0.54 -12.01 -7.73
C ARG A 72 -0.68 -10.85 -6.73
N TYR A 73 0.42 -10.41 -6.15
CA TYR A 73 0.41 -9.30 -5.19
C TYR A 73 -0.08 -8.01 -5.82
N SER A 74 0.34 -7.74 -7.07
CA SER A 74 -0.09 -6.58 -7.84
C SER A 74 -1.58 -6.62 -8.18
N GLU A 75 -2.11 -7.79 -8.55
CA GLU A 75 -3.54 -7.99 -8.82
C GLU A 75 -4.38 -7.74 -7.56
N VAL A 76 -3.99 -8.31 -6.42
CA VAL A 76 -4.68 -8.10 -5.14
C VAL A 76 -4.65 -6.64 -4.73
N PHE A 77 -3.49 -5.98 -4.91
CA PHE A 77 -3.35 -4.57 -4.57
C PHE A 77 -4.17 -3.68 -5.50
N ALA A 78 -4.15 -3.92 -6.81
CA ALA A 78 -4.98 -3.21 -7.79
C ALA A 78 -6.48 -3.36 -7.47
N ALA A 79 -6.94 -4.56 -7.14
CA ALA A 79 -8.32 -4.79 -6.73
C ALA A 79 -8.69 -4.01 -5.46
N ALA A 80 -7.75 -3.86 -4.50
CA ALA A 80 -7.97 -3.04 -3.31
C ALA A 80 -8.08 -1.55 -3.65
N LEU A 81 -7.23 -1.04 -4.55
CA LEU A 81 -7.33 0.34 -5.05
C LEU A 81 -8.66 0.60 -5.77
N ASP A 82 -9.10 -0.31 -6.62
CA ASP A 82 -10.40 -0.24 -7.28
C ASP A 82 -11.56 -0.24 -6.27
N GLN A 83 -11.45 -0.99 -5.18
CA GLN A 83 -12.46 -0.96 -4.12
C GLN A 83 -12.50 0.39 -3.39
N ILE A 84 -11.35 1.02 -3.14
CA ILE A 84 -11.28 2.36 -2.56
C ILE A 84 -11.99 3.37 -3.49
N GLU A 85 -11.70 3.31 -4.78
CA GLU A 85 -12.28 4.21 -5.78
C GLU A 85 -13.80 4.02 -5.90
N ARG A 86 -14.29 2.76 -5.97
CA ARG A 86 -15.72 2.45 -6.04
C ARG A 86 -16.56 2.90 -4.85
N ARG A 87 -15.94 3.14 -3.68
CA ARG A 87 -16.65 3.69 -2.51
C ARG A 87 -17.07 5.15 -2.69
N GLY A 88 -16.51 5.85 -3.68
CA GLY A 88 -16.84 7.24 -3.98
C GLY A 88 -16.50 8.23 -2.86
N ALA A 89 -15.60 7.85 -1.94
CA ALA A 89 -15.20 8.69 -0.83
C ALA A 89 -14.38 9.91 -1.32
N PRO A 90 -14.40 11.06 -0.59
CA PRO A 90 -13.53 12.19 -0.89
C PRO A 90 -12.05 11.81 -0.90
N ALA A 91 -11.23 12.54 -1.66
CA ALA A 91 -9.82 12.24 -1.85
C ALA A 91 -9.01 12.06 -0.54
N PRO A 92 -9.21 12.86 0.54
CA PRO A 92 -8.54 12.61 1.81
C PRO A 92 -8.84 11.21 2.39
N ALA A 93 -10.10 10.79 2.37
CA ALA A 93 -10.49 9.47 2.85
C ALA A 93 -9.95 8.34 1.96
N GLN A 94 -9.80 8.56 0.65
CA GLN A 94 -9.14 7.61 -0.24
C GLN A 94 -7.65 7.44 0.13
N LEU A 95 -6.95 8.53 0.48
CA LEU A 95 -5.56 8.46 0.97
C LEU A 95 -5.47 7.71 2.31
N GLU A 96 -6.40 7.94 3.23
CA GLU A 96 -6.48 7.19 4.49
C GLU A 96 -6.68 5.68 4.25
N HIS A 97 -7.58 5.32 3.35
CA HIS A 97 -7.78 3.92 2.96
C HIS A 97 -6.53 3.31 2.30
N TYR A 98 -5.82 4.08 1.48
CA TYR A 98 -4.54 3.65 0.90
C TYR A 98 -3.50 3.36 1.98
N VAL A 99 -3.32 4.25 2.95
CA VAL A 99 -2.44 4.04 4.11
C VAL A 99 -2.85 2.80 4.90
N ALA A 100 -4.16 2.54 5.05
CA ALA A 100 -4.67 1.38 5.76
C ALA A 100 -4.26 0.04 5.11
N LEU A 101 -4.01 -0.01 3.79
CA LEU A 101 -3.47 -1.21 3.12
C LEU A 101 -2.10 -1.57 3.68
N TYR A 102 -1.21 -0.59 3.84
CA TYR A 102 0.12 -0.78 4.43
C TYR A 102 0.04 -1.18 5.92
N ALA A 103 -0.80 -0.49 6.67
CA ALA A 103 -1.03 -0.80 8.09
C ALA A 103 -1.53 -2.25 8.29
N ALA A 104 -2.38 -2.75 7.40
CA ALA A 104 -2.89 -4.12 7.46
C ALA A 104 -1.79 -5.18 7.25
N VAL A 105 -0.80 -4.90 6.40
CA VAL A 105 0.37 -5.78 6.21
C VAL A 105 1.24 -5.78 7.45
N LEU A 106 1.53 -4.60 8.03
CA LEU A 106 2.30 -4.47 9.27
C LEU A 106 1.66 -5.17 10.47
N LYS A 107 0.34 -5.10 10.63
CA LYS A 107 -0.40 -5.82 11.70
C LYS A 107 -0.18 -7.33 11.65
N ARG A 108 0.16 -7.89 10.47
CA ARG A 108 0.50 -9.31 10.29
C ARG A 108 1.98 -9.61 10.54
N GLY A 109 2.77 -8.63 11.03
CA GLY A 109 4.23 -8.75 11.20
C GLY A 109 5.00 -8.83 9.89
N ARG A 110 4.43 -8.31 8.79
CA ARG A 110 4.99 -8.35 7.44
C ARG A 110 5.28 -6.95 6.91
N ILE A 111 6.06 -6.85 5.84
CA ILE A 111 6.32 -5.63 5.08
C ILE A 111 5.73 -5.77 3.68
N CYS A 112 5.50 -4.66 2.99
CA CYS A 112 5.12 -4.67 1.57
C CYS A 112 6.06 -5.60 0.78
N LEU A 113 5.48 -6.52 0.00
CA LEU A 113 6.27 -7.47 -0.78
C LEU A 113 7.20 -6.73 -1.75
N CYS A 114 6.67 -5.80 -2.51
CA CYS A 114 7.45 -5.06 -3.51
C CYS A 114 8.48 -4.12 -2.87
N GLY A 115 8.20 -3.57 -1.67
CA GLY A 115 9.18 -2.81 -0.89
C GLY A 115 10.36 -3.67 -0.43
N MET A 116 10.10 -4.90 0.07
CA MET A 116 11.15 -5.86 0.41
C MET A 116 11.99 -6.25 -0.83
N LEU A 117 11.33 -6.52 -1.93
CA LEU A 117 12.01 -6.90 -3.18
C LEU A 117 12.80 -5.72 -3.78
N ALA A 118 12.34 -4.49 -3.60
CA ALA A 118 13.09 -3.29 -4.02
C ALA A 118 14.41 -3.13 -3.24
N ALA A 119 14.46 -3.54 -1.96
CA ALA A 119 15.71 -3.55 -1.20
C ALA A 119 16.74 -4.58 -1.73
N GLU A 120 16.28 -5.64 -2.40
CA GLU A 120 17.12 -6.68 -3.00
C GLU A 120 17.26 -6.53 -4.52
N TYR A 121 16.81 -5.43 -5.10
CA TYR A 121 16.57 -5.22 -6.53
C TYR A 121 17.71 -5.66 -7.45
N THR A 122 18.96 -5.34 -7.09
CA THR A 122 20.15 -5.61 -7.92
C THR A 122 20.48 -7.11 -8.03
N THR A 123 20.02 -7.93 -7.09
CA THR A 123 20.25 -9.38 -7.06
C THR A 123 19.11 -10.16 -7.67
N LEU A 124 17.99 -9.51 -8.01
CA LEU A 124 16.81 -10.18 -8.55
C LEU A 124 16.90 -10.35 -10.08
N PRO A 125 16.30 -11.42 -10.62
CA PRO A 125 16.15 -11.63 -12.05
C PRO A 125 15.45 -10.45 -12.75
N THR A 126 15.84 -10.13 -13.99
CA THR A 126 15.35 -8.97 -14.76
C THR A 126 13.81 -8.94 -14.89
N GLY A 127 13.18 -10.13 -15.06
CA GLY A 127 11.72 -10.23 -15.13
C GLY A 127 11.02 -9.78 -13.84
N MET A 128 11.61 -10.08 -12.67
CA MET A 128 11.12 -9.59 -11.39
C MET A 128 11.34 -8.09 -11.22
N GLN A 129 12.51 -7.58 -11.64
CA GLN A 129 12.80 -6.15 -11.59
C GLN A 129 11.78 -5.32 -12.38
N GLY A 130 11.38 -5.80 -13.58
CA GLY A 130 10.34 -5.16 -14.38
C GLY A 130 8.97 -5.14 -13.69
N ALA A 131 8.60 -6.26 -13.06
CA ALA A 131 7.33 -6.38 -12.34
C ALA A 131 7.27 -5.48 -11.10
N ILE A 132 8.37 -5.34 -10.36
CA ILE A 132 8.46 -4.41 -9.22
C ILE A 132 8.24 -2.96 -9.66
N ARG A 133 8.89 -2.54 -10.76
CA ARG A 133 8.67 -1.20 -11.33
C ARG A 133 7.21 -0.99 -11.71
N ALA A 134 6.60 -1.96 -12.40
CA ALA A 134 5.20 -1.88 -12.81
C ALA A 134 4.24 -1.74 -11.60
N PHE A 135 4.52 -2.43 -10.49
CA PHE A 135 3.76 -2.29 -9.25
C PHE A 135 3.82 -0.86 -8.70
N PHE A 136 5.00 -0.26 -8.58
CA PHE A 136 5.11 1.11 -8.07
C PHE A 136 4.51 2.12 -9.05
N ASP A 137 4.70 1.96 -10.36
CA ASP A 137 4.06 2.79 -11.38
C ASP A 137 2.52 2.75 -11.31
N LEU A 138 1.93 1.59 -11.02
CA LEU A 138 0.49 1.44 -10.82
C LEU A 138 0.03 2.26 -9.61
N ASN A 139 0.72 2.16 -8.50
CA ASN A 139 0.43 2.90 -7.27
C ASN A 139 0.54 4.42 -7.48
N GLU A 140 1.65 4.88 -8.07
CA GLU A 140 1.88 6.30 -8.33
C GLU A 140 0.83 6.89 -9.28
N ARG A 141 0.42 6.15 -10.32
CA ARG A 141 -0.65 6.59 -11.23
C ARG A 141 -1.99 6.73 -10.51
N TRP A 142 -2.34 5.75 -9.66
CA TRP A 142 -3.58 5.81 -8.88
C TRP A 142 -3.57 7.00 -7.90
N LEU A 143 -2.51 7.14 -7.12
CA LEU A 143 -2.32 8.27 -6.20
C LEU A 143 -2.38 9.61 -6.92
N SER A 144 -1.75 9.74 -8.09
CA SER A 144 -1.76 10.98 -8.87
C SER A 144 -3.20 11.41 -9.23
N ARG A 145 -4.05 10.46 -9.66
CA ARG A 145 -5.47 10.75 -9.95
C ARG A 145 -6.23 11.21 -8.69
N VAL A 146 -6.03 10.54 -7.56
CA VAL A 146 -6.65 10.92 -6.28
C VAL A 146 -6.22 12.33 -5.86
N LEU A 147 -4.93 12.64 -5.96
CA LEU A 147 -4.35 13.93 -5.62
C LEU A 147 -4.87 15.05 -6.54
N GLU A 148 -4.93 14.82 -7.85
CA GLU A 148 -5.47 15.78 -8.82
C GLU A 148 -6.95 16.07 -8.55
N THR A 149 -7.74 15.03 -8.29
CA THR A 149 -9.15 15.16 -7.94
C THR A 149 -9.33 15.95 -6.62
N GLY A 150 -8.54 15.63 -5.60
CA GLY A 150 -8.57 16.32 -4.31
C GLY A 150 -8.19 17.80 -4.41
N ARG A 151 -7.16 18.12 -5.20
CA ARG A 151 -6.73 19.49 -5.46
C ARG A 151 -7.79 20.28 -6.25
N ALA A 152 -8.38 19.69 -7.28
CA ALA A 152 -9.44 20.30 -8.07
C ALA A 152 -10.69 20.63 -7.22
N HIS A 153 -11.01 19.81 -6.23
CA HIS A 153 -12.12 20.04 -5.30
C HIS A 153 -11.73 20.84 -4.05
N GLY A 154 -10.47 21.29 -3.92
CA GLY A 154 -9.99 22.02 -2.75
C GLY A 154 -9.94 21.19 -1.45
N THR A 155 -10.03 19.86 -1.53
CA THR A 155 -9.98 18.95 -0.37
C THR A 155 -8.56 18.51 -0.05
N LEU A 156 -7.62 18.70 -0.97
CA LEU A 156 -6.18 18.48 -0.80
C LEU A 156 -5.41 19.71 -1.30
N ALA A 157 -4.26 19.99 -0.68
CA ALA A 157 -3.34 21.04 -1.08
C ALA A 157 -1.91 20.50 -1.11
N PHE A 158 -1.18 20.78 -2.17
CA PHE A 158 0.24 20.44 -2.34
C PHE A 158 0.83 21.22 -3.51
N ASP A 159 2.12 21.45 -3.48
CA ASP A 159 2.84 22.12 -4.55
C ASP A 159 3.32 21.15 -5.62
N GLY A 160 3.49 21.67 -6.84
CA GLY A 160 4.06 20.93 -7.96
C GLY A 160 3.14 19.88 -8.59
N PRO A 161 3.73 18.96 -9.38
CA PRO A 161 2.99 17.91 -10.08
C PRO A 161 2.44 16.84 -9.11
N ALA A 162 1.22 16.38 -9.34
CA ALA A 162 0.60 15.32 -8.53
C ALA A 162 1.41 14.01 -8.57
N ARG A 163 2.10 13.75 -9.66
CA ARG A 163 2.98 12.58 -9.78
C ARG A 163 4.16 12.62 -8.80
N ASP A 164 4.75 13.78 -8.57
CA ASP A 164 5.85 13.91 -7.62
C ASP A 164 5.36 13.80 -6.19
N ALA A 165 4.19 14.36 -5.89
CA ALA A 165 3.50 14.16 -4.61
C ALA A 165 3.15 12.67 -4.38
N ALA A 166 2.69 11.94 -5.39
CA ALA A 166 2.44 10.51 -5.34
C ALA A 166 3.71 9.70 -5.00
N ARG A 167 4.85 10.05 -5.62
CA ARG A 167 6.16 9.45 -5.33
C ARG A 167 6.60 9.69 -3.89
N ILE A 168 6.37 10.90 -3.38
CA ILE A 168 6.67 11.23 -1.98
C ILE A 168 5.83 10.34 -1.05
N ILE A 169 4.53 10.21 -1.30
CA ILE A 169 3.63 9.36 -0.49
C ILE A 169 4.12 7.92 -0.50
N THR A 170 4.33 7.34 -1.67
CA THR A 170 4.78 5.94 -1.80
C THR A 170 6.12 5.72 -1.08
N SER A 171 7.11 6.57 -1.35
CA SER A 171 8.44 6.46 -0.73
C SER A 171 8.40 6.64 0.79
N ALA A 172 7.58 7.58 1.29
CA ALA A 172 7.44 7.82 2.72
C ALA A 172 6.78 6.64 3.44
N LEU A 173 5.74 6.04 2.85
CA LEU A 173 5.05 4.88 3.45
C LEU A 173 5.93 3.63 3.44
N GLU A 174 6.64 3.34 2.34
CA GLU A 174 7.60 2.23 2.28
C GLU A 174 8.74 2.42 3.29
N GLY A 175 9.32 3.62 3.36
CA GLY A 175 10.35 3.95 4.34
C GLY A 175 9.85 3.86 5.79
N ALA A 176 8.65 4.39 6.07
CA ALA A 176 8.03 4.30 7.39
C ALA A 176 7.78 2.85 7.81
N MET A 177 7.35 2.00 6.87
CA MET A 177 7.12 0.58 7.08
C MET A 177 8.41 -0.17 7.42
N LEU A 178 9.46 0.08 6.65
CA LEU A 178 10.78 -0.51 6.86
C LEU A 178 11.36 -0.10 8.22
N LEU A 179 11.33 1.19 8.54
CA LEU A 179 11.86 1.73 9.81
C LEU A 179 10.99 1.40 11.03
N ALA A 180 9.72 1.09 10.87
CA ALA A 180 8.87 0.62 11.96
C ALA A 180 9.21 -0.79 12.44
N ARG A 181 9.75 -1.64 11.56
CA ARG A 181 10.03 -3.05 11.82
C ARG A 181 10.90 -3.31 13.07
N PRO A 182 12.06 -2.66 13.24
CA PRO A 182 12.92 -2.88 14.42
C PRO A 182 12.27 -2.46 15.75
N PHE A 183 11.21 -1.66 15.71
CA PHE A 183 10.56 -1.07 16.88
C PHE A 183 9.18 -1.65 17.19
N GLY A 184 8.86 -2.83 16.68
CA GLY A 184 7.56 -3.46 16.91
C GLY A 184 6.40 -2.93 16.06
N GLY A 185 6.67 -2.07 15.09
CA GLY A 185 5.84 -1.80 13.91
C GLY A 185 4.78 -0.70 14.02
N GLY A 186 3.61 -1.00 14.54
CA GLY A 186 2.37 -0.26 14.26
C GLY A 186 2.34 1.23 14.65
N THR A 187 2.73 1.58 15.87
CA THR A 187 2.62 2.97 16.37
C THR A 187 3.51 3.95 15.61
N ARG A 188 4.76 3.51 15.32
CA ARG A 188 5.72 4.34 14.59
C ARG A 188 5.27 4.60 13.15
N PHE A 189 4.75 3.58 12.48
CA PHE A 189 4.18 3.72 11.15
C PHE A 189 2.97 4.66 11.16
N ALA A 190 2.03 4.46 12.10
CA ALA A 190 0.82 5.28 12.21
C ALA A 190 1.16 6.76 12.39
N ALA A 191 2.11 7.10 13.28
CA ALA A 191 2.55 8.48 13.50
C ALA A 191 3.17 9.11 12.24
N ALA A 192 3.99 8.36 11.50
CA ALA A 192 4.60 8.84 10.26
C ALA A 192 3.55 9.05 9.16
N ALA A 193 2.63 8.10 9.00
CA ALA A 193 1.56 8.16 8.01
C ALA A 193 0.57 9.32 8.30
N GLU A 194 0.17 9.48 9.56
CA GLU A 194 -0.70 10.61 9.98
C GLU A 194 -0.03 11.96 9.71
N ARG A 195 1.27 12.07 10.05
CA ARG A 195 2.02 13.30 9.76
C ARG A 195 2.13 13.57 8.28
N LEU A 196 2.38 12.53 7.48
CA LEU A 196 2.43 12.62 6.02
C LEU A 196 1.10 13.12 5.44
N LEU A 197 -0.02 12.53 5.83
CA LEU A 197 -1.33 12.93 5.31
C LEU A 197 -1.71 14.37 5.67
N ARG A 198 -1.30 14.86 6.84
CA ARG A 198 -1.50 16.27 7.23
C ARG A 198 -0.82 17.27 6.31
N GLU A 199 0.30 16.92 5.67
CA GLU A 199 0.96 17.80 4.69
C GLU A 199 0.14 18.03 3.42
N PHE A 200 -0.84 17.16 3.17
CA PHE A 200 -1.76 17.27 2.03
C PHE A 200 -3.10 17.88 2.41
N ALA A 201 -3.34 18.21 3.68
CA ALA A 201 -4.56 18.89 4.12
C ALA A 201 -4.57 20.34 3.61
N PRO A 202 -5.73 20.86 3.14
CA PRO A 202 -5.82 22.25 2.78
C PRO A 202 -5.58 23.15 4.01
N PRO A 203 -4.99 24.33 3.84
CA PRO A 203 -4.84 25.28 4.94
C PRO A 203 -6.22 25.61 5.53
N PRO A 204 -6.31 25.82 6.87
CA PRO A 204 -7.57 26.18 7.49
C PRO A 204 -8.10 27.45 6.82
N VAL A 205 -9.39 27.43 6.44
CA VAL A 205 -10.06 28.61 5.89
C VAL A 205 -9.97 29.74 6.95
N ALA A 206 -9.24 30.81 6.62
CA ALA A 206 -9.14 31.95 7.48
C ALA A 206 -10.57 32.51 7.65
N THR A 207 -11.18 32.27 8.81
CA THR A 207 -12.43 32.95 9.21
C THR A 207 -12.09 34.40 9.39
N THR A 208 -12.39 35.23 8.37
CA THR A 208 -12.32 36.67 8.51
C THR A 208 -13.28 37.07 9.65
N PRO A 209 -12.78 37.66 10.76
CA PRO A 209 -13.68 38.08 11.80
C PRO A 209 -14.64 39.08 11.21
N ALA A 210 -15.95 38.84 11.37
CA ALA A 210 -16.98 39.75 10.95
C ALA A 210 -16.65 41.12 11.56
N ARG A 211 -16.26 42.09 10.73
CA ARG A 211 -16.06 43.46 11.15
C ARG A 211 -17.40 43.92 11.68
N TYR A 212 -17.50 44.08 12.99
CA TYR A 212 -18.62 44.76 13.65
C TYR A 212 -18.72 46.15 13.01
N ALA A 213 -19.72 46.32 12.14
CA ALA A 213 -20.13 47.63 11.66
C ALA A 213 -20.72 48.35 12.86
N THR A 214 -19.90 49.12 13.58
CA THR A 214 -20.37 50.06 14.57
C THR A 214 -21.18 51.13 13.84
N ALA A 215 -22.51 50.97 13.87
CA ALA A 215 -23.46 51.98 13.43
C ALA A 215 -23.22 53.25 14.26
N ARG A 216 -22.59 54.26 13.67
CA ARG A 216 -22.47 55.61 14.20
C ARG A 216 -23.89 56.17 14.28
N ARG A 217 -24.50 56.13 15.49
CA ARG A 217 -25.71 56.94 15.81
C ARG A 217 -25.29 58.38 15.73
N SER A 218 -25.70 59.09 14.68
CA SER A 218 -25.67 60.55 14.59
C SER A 218 -26.62 61.14 15.67
N ARG A 219 -26.02 61.66 16.72
CA ARG A 219 -26.77 62.53 17.67
C ARG A 219 -27.06 63.84 16.96
N LYS A 220 -28.34 64.05 16.61
CA LYS A 220 -28.89 65.37 16.24
C LYS A 220 -28.78 66.26 17.44
N ALA A 221 -27.91 67.26 17.39
CA ALA A 221 -27.85 68.34 18.37
C ALA A 221 -29.10 69.22 18.22
N SER A 222 -29.89 69.23 19.26
CA SER A 222 -31.00 70.21 19.43
C SER A 222 -30.41 71.56 19.84
N GLN A 223 -30.60 72.60 19.03
CA GLN A 223 -30.31 73.97 19.39
C GLN A 223 -31.39 74.46 20.30
N PRO A 224 -31.06 75.20 21.38
CA PRO A 224 -32.07 75.92 22.19
C PRO A 224 -32.45 77.24 21.51
N ARG A 225 -33.72 77.44 21.38
CA ARG A 225 -34.37 78.69 20.92
C ARG A 225 -34.28 79.74 22.03
N ALA A 226 -33.57 80.87 21.80
CA ALA A 226 -33.59 82.03 22.65
C ALA A 226 -34.91 82.82 22.48
N MET A 227 -35.53 83.11 23.57
CA MET A 227 -36.65 84.05 23.65
C MET A 227 -36.19 85.54 23.71
N ARG A 228 -36.80 86.28 22.87
CA ARG A 228 -37.33 87.59 23.22
C ARG A 228 -38.70 87.75 22.64
#